data_06e595d5b5dc24398313eb4240f91bf2
#
_entry.id   06e595d5b5dc24398313eb4240f91bf2
#
_cell.length_a   1.000
_cell.length_b   1.000
_cell.length_c   1.000
_cell.angle_alpha   90.00
_cell.angle_beta   90.00
_cell.angle_gamma   90.00
#
_symmetry.space_group_name_H-M   'P 1'
#
loop_
_entity.id
_entity.type
_entity.pdbx_description
1 polymer ?
#
loop_
_entity_poly.entity_id
_entity_poly.type
_entity_poly.pdbx_seq_one_letter_code
_entity_poly.pdbx_strand_id
1 'polypeptide(L)'
;MIFEEKQKSQPIEKRQVWEAFRKVKSNGGAAGVDHLSIEAVSSQMRKYLYPVWNRLASGSYFPMPVREVEIPKADGSLPAGKAGVRKLGIPTITDRTAQMVIREELEAIADKHFSASSFGYRPNKSAHQAISQCRKNCMELDWAIDLDIKSFFDEIDHELMMKALSHFTDKKHIHLYVKRWLEAPVQKKNGIIEKRIKGTPQGGVISPLLANIFLHVVFDKWIEKCHPEVKFERYADDIIIHCQNFKQALRTLEAVKARFKQCKLQIKDGKSNIVYCKRNQKKHPPFKVQYVTFNFLGFTFKPRMVKGYYGNFHLGFTPSISRKSQKRINQTLFKMKLHRMVHLRLPDLAAIIADKVRGWIHYYGKVRMSELHYVFRFLNKRLAKWVRNKYRRFRRKHWFFAYKWLQETAKHYPNLFVHWQYGFKP
;
A
#
# COMPACT_ATOMS: atom_id res chain seq x y z
N MET A 1 -47.11 -13.18 29.56
CA MET A 1 -46.34 -13.87 28.51
C MET A 1 -45.03 -13.14 28.35
N ILE A 2 -43.96 -13.66 28.94
CA ILE A 2 -42.60 -13.14 28.79
C ILE A 2 -42.17 -13.61 27.40
N PHE A 3 -42.08 -12.70 26.44
CA PHE A 3 -41.46 -13.02 25.13
C PHE A 3 -39.99 -13.28 25.41
N GLU A 4 -39.58 -14.53 25.48
CA GLU A 4 -38.18 -14.92 25.36
C GLU A 4 -37.68 -14.35 24.05
N GLU A 5 -36.82 -13.32 24.11
CA GLU A 5 -36.08 -12.85 22.94
C GLU A 5 -35.32 -14.06 22.38
N LYS A 6 -35.78 -14.61 21.27
CA LYS A 6 -35.10 -15.72 20.57
C LYS A 6 -33.65 -15.31 20.39
N GLN A 7 -32.77 -15.94 21.19
CA GLN A 7 -31.33 -15.67 21.13
C GLN A 7 -30.84 -15.85 19.71
N LYS A 8 -30.27 -14.82 19.13
CA LYS A 8 -29.75 -14.86 17.77
C LYS A 8 -28.63 -15.90 17.69
N SER A 9 -28.57 -16.64 16.57
CA SER A 9 -27.65 -17.78 16.40
C SER A 9 -26.17 -17.38 16.35
N GLN A 10 -25.88 -16.09 16.05
CA GLN A 10 -24.50 -15.57 15.99
C GLN A 10 -24.31 -14.44 17.01
N PRO A 11 -23.13 -14.36 17.67
CA PRO A 11 -22.85 -13.39 18.74
C PRO A 11 -22.47 -12.01 18.14
N ILE A 12 -23.41 -11.37 17.43
CA ILE A 12 -23.20 -10.07 16.78
C ILE A 12 -24.24 -9.07 17.28
N GLU A 13 -23.76 -8.00 17.92
CA GLU A 13 -24.58 -6.96 18.51
C GLU A 13 -24.88 -5.82 17.51
N LYS A 14 -26.01 -5.11 17.71
CA LYS A 14 -26.37 -3.91 16.93
C LYS A 14 -25.29 -2.83 16.99
N ARG A 15 -24.69 -2.66 18.17
CA ARG A 15 -23.64 -1.66 18.41
C ARG A 15 -22.41 -1.88 17.53
N GLN A 16 -21.97 -3.14 17.37
CA GLN A 16 -20.83 -3.49 16.52
C GLN A 16 -21.07 -3.07 15.06
N VAL A 17 -22.28 -3.28 14.52
CA VAL A 17 -22.63 -2.86 13.15
C VAL A 17 -22.61 -1.34 13.00
N TRP A 18 -23.09 -0.60 14.02
CA TRP A 18 -23.06 0.86 13.99
C TRP A 18 -21.62 1.41 14.05
N GLU A 19 -20.79 0.87 14.93
CA GLU A 19 -19.38 1.24 15.05
C GLU A 19 -18.59 0.91 13.78
N ALA A 20 -18.85 -0.27 13.20
CA ALA A 20 -18.28 -0.68 11.91
C ALA A 20 -18.67 0.29 10.78
N PHE A 21 -19.95 0.72 10.72
CA PHE A 21 -20.37 1.72 9.75
C PHE A 21 -19.66 3.07 9.93
N ARG A 22 -19.45 3.54 11.15
CA ARG A 22 -18.69 4.78 11.41
C ARG A 22 -17.28 4.70 10.82
N LYS A 23 -16.60 3.56 10.95
CA LYS A 23 -15.26 3.33 10.36
C LYS A 23 -15.33 3.29 8.84
N VAL A 24 -16.35 2.62 8.27
CA VAL A 24 -16.55 2.63 6.80
C VAL A 24 -16.81 4.04 6.29
N LYS A 25 -17.63 4.82 7.00
CA LYS A 25 -17.90 6.21 6.65
C LYS A 25 -16.65 7.09 6.68
N SER A 26 -15.80 6.98 7.69
CA SER A 26 -14.56 7.75 7.79
C SER A 26 -13.54 7.40 6.68
N ASN A 27 -13.53 6.15 6.21
CA ASN A 27 -12.67 5.72 5.11
C ASN A 27 -13.16 6.18 3.72
N GLY A 28 -14.41 6.59 3.61
CA GLY A 28 -15.00 7.03 2.35
C GLY A 28 -15.11 5.90 1.31
N GLY A 29 -15.15 6.28 0.07
CA GLY A 29 -15.13 5.37 -1.07
C GLY A 29 -16.40 5.39 -1.94
N ALA A 30 -16.31 4.80 -3.13
CA ALA A 30 -17.39 4.79 -4.12
C ALA A 30 -18.51 3.79 -3.76
N ALA A 31 -19.71 4.00 -4.31
CA ALA A 31 -20.85 3.10 -4.18
C ALA A 31 -20.59 1.72 -4.83
N GLY A 32 -21.23 0.68 -4.32
CA GLY A 32 -21.22 -0.67 -4.90
C GLY A 32 -22.11 -0.84 -6.12
N VAL A 33 -22.64 -2.05 -6.31
CA VAL A 33 -23.60 -2.39 -7.39
C VAL A 33 -24.98 -1.77 -7.16
N ASP A 34 -25.31 -1.46 -5.91
CA ASP A 34 -26.55 -0.81 -5.47
C ASP A 34 -26.59 0.70 -5.70
N HIS A 35 -25.47 1.28 -6.15
CA HIS A 35 -25.30 2.74 -6.34
C HIS A 35 -25.59 3.60 -5.11
N LEU A 36 -25.71 3.02 -3.91
CA LEU A 36 -25.92 3.77 -2.68
C LEU A 36 -24.63 4.45 -2.23
N SER A 37 -24.71 5.77 -1.96
CA SER A 37 -23.60 6.52 -1.40
C SER A 37 -23.56 6.41 0.13
N ILE A 38 -22.43 6.77 0.72
CA ILE A 38 -22.26 6.81 2.19
C ILE A 38 -23.26 7.80 2.81
N GLU A 39 -23.52 8.92 2.15
CA GLU A 39 -24.47 9.95 2.58
C GLU A 39 -25.90 9.39 2.60
N ALA A 40 -26.29 8.66 1.55
CA ALA A 40 -27.60 8.03 1.46
C ALA A 40 -27.83 7.00 2.59
N VAL A 41 -26.81 6.18 2.89
CA VAL A 41 -26.88 5.24 4.02
C VAL A 41 -26.90 6.00 5.36
N SER A 42 -26.11 7.08 5.49
CA SER A 42 -26.04 7.89 6.72
C SER A 42 -27.36 8.59 7.04
N SER A 43 -28.10 9.03 6.03
CA SER A 43 -29.40 9.72 6.24
C SER A 43 -30.52 8.78 6.69
N GLN A 44 -30.40 7.48 6.40
CA GLN A 44 -31.40 6.46 6.72
C GLN A 44 -30.76 5.22 7.38
N MET A 45 -29.89 5.43 8.37
CA MET A 45 -29.10 4.35 8.99
C MET A 45 -29.95 3.19 9.48
N ARG A 46 -31.08 3.43 10.14
CA ARG A 46 -31.97 2.36 10.64
C ARG A 46 -32.45 1.45 9.52
N LYS A 47 -32.84 2.03 8.36
CA LYS A 47 -33.31 1.30 7.19
C LYS A 47 -32.23 0.35 6.61
N TYR A 48 -30.98 0.81 6.57
CA TYR A 48 -29.91 0.04 5.93
C TYR A 48 -29.12 -0.83 6.91
N LEU A 49 -28.85 -0.36 8.14
CA LEU A 49 -27.98 -1.07 9.08
C LEU A 49 -28.73 -2.12 9.92
N TYR A 50 -30.03 -1.90 10.22
CA TYR A 50 -30.82 -2.90 10.93
C TYR A 50 -30.92 -4.24 10.19
N PRO A 51 -31.21 -4.28 8.89
CA PRO A 51 -31.16 -5.53 8.12
C PRO A 51 -29.80 -6.19 8.10
N VAL A 52 -28.69 -5.42 8.04
CA VAL A 52 -27.34 -5.95 8.11
C VAL A 52 -27.11 -6.68 9.43
N TRP A 53 -27.41 -6.00 10.56
CA TRP A 53 -27.31 -6.63 11.88
C TRP A 53 -28.19 -7.88 11.99
N ASN A 54 -29.47 -7.75 11.63
CA ASN A 54 -30.43 -8.85 11.79
C ASN A 54 -30.02 -10.11 11.03
N ARG A 55 -29.55 -9.93 9.77
CA ARG A 55 -29.07 -11.02 8.93
C ARG A 55 -27.72 -11.59 9.40
N LEU A 56 -26.80 -10.74 9.85
CA LEU A 56 -25.54 -11.20 10.42
C LEU A 56 -25.80 -12.00 11.71
N ALA A 57 -26.63 -11.49 12.61
CA ALA A 57 -26.94 -12.16 13.88
C ALA A 57 -27.73 -13.45 13.72
N SER A 58 -28.52 -13.60 12.64
CA SER A 58 -29.27 -14.83 12.34
C SER A 58 -28.52 -15.82 11.43
N GLY A 59 -27.32 -15.49 10.96
CA GLY A 59 -26.62 -16.35 10.01
C GLY A 59 -27.12 -16.28 8.55
N SER A 60 -28.09 -15.42 8.25
CA SER A 60 -28.74 -15.33 6.93
C SER A 60 -28.16 -14.22 6.02
N TYR A 61 -27.05 -13.58 6.41
CA TYR A 61 -26.43 -12.55 5.58
C TYR A 61 -25.71 -13.14 4.37
N PHE A 62 -26.06 -12.71 3.18
CA PHE A 62 -25.38 -12.99 1.92
C PHE A 62 -24.91 -11.68 1.29
N PRO A 63 -23.66 -11.62 0.81
CA PRO A 63 -23.14 -10.43 0.15
C PRO A 63 -23.78 -10.22 -1.23
N MET A 64 -23.90 -8.96 -1.61
CA MET A 64 -24.23 -8.58 -2.99
C MET A 64 -23.02 -8.80 -3.92
N PRO A 65 -23.26 -8.83 -5.25
CA PRO A 65 -22.16 -8.85 -6.20
C PRO A 65 -21.20 -7.69 -5.99
N VAL A 66 -19.90 -7.94 -6.18
CA VAL A 66 -18.87 -6.90 -6.07
C VAL A 66 -18.74 -6.19 -7.42
N ARG A 67 -18.85 -4.86 -7.44
CA ARG A 67 -18.71 -4.06 -8.67
C ARG A 67 -17.26 -3.98 -9.12
N GLU A 68 -16.91 -4.50 -10.31
CA GLU A 68 -15.59 -4.39 -10.90
C GLU A 68 -15.35 -2.99 -11.47
N VAL A 69 -14.23 -2.37 -11.09
CA VAL A 69 -13.75 -1.09 -11.64
C VAL A 69 -12.30 -1.24 -12.06
N GLU A 70 -12.01 -0.84 -13.28
CA GLU A 70 -10.66 -0.88 -13.82
C GLU A 70 -9.91 0.43 -13.54
N ILE A 71 -8.74 0.32 -12.88
CA ILE A 71 -7.86 1.45 -12.63
C ILE A 71 -6.52 1.23 -13.34
N PRO A 72 -6.02 2.22 -14.11
CA PRO A 72 -4.71 2.12 -14.74
C PRO A 72 -3.62 1.87 -13.69
N LYS A 73 -2.77 0.87 -13.90
CA LYS A 73 -1.59 0.68 -13.06
C LYS A 73 -0.68 1.89 -13.23
N ALA A 74 -0.29 2.51 -12.11
CA ALA A 74 0.63 3.65 -12.10
C ALA A 74 2.08 3.29 -12.50
N ASP A 75 2.28 2.18 -13.21
CA ASP A 75 3.59 1.57 -13.39
C ASP A 75 4.46 2.26 -14.43
N GLY A 76 3.93 3.10 -15.32
CA GLY A 76 4.75 3.81 -16.32
C GLY A 76 5.70 2.90 -17.14
N SER A 77 5.58 1.59 -17.02
CA SER A 77 6.51 0.60 -17.57
C SER A 77 6.08 0.04 -18.93
N LEU A 78 4.92 0.49 -19.44
CA LEU A 78 4.46 0.09 -20.77
C LEU A 78 4.36 1.30 -21.68
N PRO A 79 4.62 1.12 -23.00
CA PRO A 79 4.42 2.15 -24.01
C PRO A 79 3.02 2.76 -23.93
N ALA A 80 2.89 4.02 -24.33
CA ALA A 80 1.62 4.71 -24.42
C ALA A 80 0.62 3.83 -25.24
N GLY A 81 -0.48 3.39 -24.58
CA GLY A 81 -1.50 2.54 -25.18
C GLY A 81 -1.66 1.13 -24.56
N LYS A 82 -0.70 0.63 -23.76
CA LYS A 82 -0.79 -0.67 -23.06
C LYS A 82 -0.58 -0.56 -21.56
N ALA A 83 -1.22 0.41 -20.91
CA ALA A 83 -1.19 0.49 -19.46
C ALA A 83 -1.86 -0.76 -18.86
N GLY A 84 -1.10 -1.55 -18.09
CA GLY A 84 -1.69 -2.65 -17.35
C GLY A 84 -2.80 -2.13 -16.43
N VAL A 85 -3.93 -2.80 -16.43
CA VAL A 85 -5.10 -2.44 -15.63
C VAL A 85 -5.07 -3.21 -14.30
N ARG A 86 -5.45 -2.55 -13.22
CA ARG A 86 -5.76 -3.19 -11.93
C ARG A 86 -7.27 -3.24 -11.78
N LYS A 87 -7.81 -4.42 -11.60
CA LYS A 87 -9.23 -4.63 -11.34
C LYS A 87 -9.49 -4.45 -9.85
N LEU A 88 -10.29 -3.46 -9.48
CA LEU A 88 -10.77 -3.29 -8.12
C LEU A 88 -12.19 -3.84 -8.01
N GLY A 89 -12.45 -4.56 -6.93
CA GLY A 89 -13.80 -4.99 -6.58
C GLY A 89 -14.35 -4.07 -5.49
N ILE A 90 -15.45 -3.38 -5.77
CA ILE A 90 -16.09 -2.45 -4.85
C ILE A 90 -17.36 -3.09 -4.27
N PRO A 91 -17.35 -3.58 -3.00
CA PRO A 91 -18.53 -4.05 -2.32
C PRO A 91 -19.48 -2.90 -2.01
N THR A 92 -20.77 -3.19 -1.77
CA THR A 92 -21.74 -2.21 -1.29
C THR A 92 -21.33 -1.62 0.08
N ILE A 93 -21.94 -0.50 0.47
CA ILE A 93 -21.66 0.10 1.81
C ILE A 93 -22.10 -0.86 2.91
N THR A 94 -23.22 -1.55 2.73
CA THR A 94 -23.73 -2.56 3.66
C THR A 94 -22.78 -3.74 3.78
N ASP A 95 -22.25 -4.25 2.66
CA ASP A 95 -21.26 -5.33 2.67
C ASP A 95 -19.95 -4.90 3.35
N ARG A 96 -19.46 -3.67 3.08
CA ARG A 96 -18.28 -3.15 3.77
C ARG A 96 -18.49 -3.06 5.27
N THR A 97 -19.70 -2.68 5.70
CA THR A 97 -20.06 -2.64 7.13
C THR A 97 -20.08 -4.04 7.72
N ALA A 98 -20.70 -5.00 7.06
CA ALA A 98 -20.72 -6.40 7.47
C ALA A 98 -19.30 -6.99 7.57
N GLN A 99 -18.46 -6.75 6.54
CA GLN A 99 -17.06 -7.15 6.54
C GLN A 99 -16.26 -6.52 7.66
N MET A 100 -16.53 -5.25 8.01
CA MET A 100 -15.83 -4.54 9.08
C MET A 100 -16.13 -5.17 10.45
N VAL A 101 -17.37 -5.59 10.72
CA VAL A 101 -17.73 -6.29 11.97
C VAL A 101 -16.87 -7.54 12.15
N ILE A 102 -16.85 -8.41 11.16
CA ILE A 102 -16.10 -9.68 11.24
C ILE A 102 -14.59 -9.45 11.20
N ARG A 103 -14.14 -8.44 10.43
CA ARG A 103 -12.72 -8.07 10.37
C ARG A 103 -12.19 -7.68 11.74
N GLU A 104 -12.91 -6.86 12.51
CA GLU A 104 -12.45 -6.38 13.82
C GLU A 104 -12.27 -7.53 14.80
N GLU A 105 -13.22 -8.45 14.84
CA GLU A 105 -13.12 -9.64 15.67
C GLU A 105 -11.95 -10.55 15.23
N LEU A 106 -11.85 -10.83 13.94
CA LEU A 106 -10.81 -11.70 13.40
C LEU A 106 -9.41 -11.05 13.51
N GLU A 107 -9.29 -9.73 13.30
CA GLU A 107 -8.02 -8.99 13.42
C GLU A 107 -7.46 -9.06 14.86
N ALA A 108 -8.34 -8.92 15.88
CA ALA A 108 -7.95 -9.03 17.29
C ALA A 108 -7.40 -10.42 17.65
N ILE A 109 -7.88 -11.47 16.99
CA ILE A 109 -7.40 -12.84 17.13
C ILE A 109 -6.10 -13.03 16.36
N ALA A 110 -6.11 -12.71 15.06
CA ALA A 110 -5.04 -13.05 14.14
C ALA A 110 -3.76 -12.24 14.36
N ASP A 111 -3.84 -10.95 14.71
CA ASP A 111 -2.67 -10.08 14.84
C ASP A 111 -1.67 -10.55 15.88
N LYS A 112 -2.15 -11.21 16.96
CA LYS A 112 -1.31 -11.79 18.01
C LYS A 112 -0.39 -12.92 17.52
N HIS A 113 -0.78 -13.59 16.44
CA HIS A 113 -0.06 -14.74 15.89
C HIS A 113 0.87 -14.37 14.74
N PHE A 114 0.68 -13.19 14.12
CA PHE A 114 1.47 -12.80 12.97
C PHE A 114 2.95 -12.62 13.29
N SER A 115 3.81 -13.04 12.36
CA SER A 115 5.25 -12.83 12.44
C SER A 115 5.61 -11.36 12.74
N ALA A 116 6.65 -11.16 13.54
CA ALA A 116 7.22 -9.84 13.81
C ALA A 116 7.72 -9.16 12.54
N SER A 117 8.12 -9.94 11.53
CA SER A 117 8.61 -9.52 10.21
C SER A 117 7.51 -9.17 9.21
N SER A 118 6.22 -9.30 9.58
CA SER A 118 5.06 -8.90 8.78
C SER A 118 4.54 -7.53 9.23
N PHE A 119 4.47 -6.57 8.31
CA PHE A 119 4.18 -5.16 8.60
C PHE A 119 2.92 -4.60 7.92
N GLY A 120 2.52 -5.14 6.76
CA GLY A 120 1.44 -4.59 5.95
C GLY A 120 0.06 -4.81 6.56
N TYR A 121 -0.79 -3.78 6.52
CA TYR A 121 -2.21 -3.84 6.96
C TYR A 121 -2.43 -4.34 8.39
N ARG A 122 -1.48 -4.09 9.28
CA ARG A 122 -1.56 -4.49 10.69
C ARG A 122 -1.67 -3.28 11.62
N PRO A 123 -2.41 -3.39 12.74
CA PRO A 123 -2.42 -2.37 13.78
C PRO A 123 -1.01 -2.12 14.31
N ASN A 124 -0.68 -0.86 14.59
CA ASN A 124 0.60 -0.44 15.18
C ASN A 124 1.86 -0.80 14.37
N LYS A 125 1.70 -1.29 13.12
CA LYS A 125 2.79 -1.50 12.17
C LYS A 125 2.75 -0.47 11.06
N SER A 126 3.92 -0.15 10.48
CA SER A 126 4.04 0.87 9.44
C SER A 126 5.04 0.50 8.35
N ALA A 127 4.89 1.11 7.18
CA ALA A 127 5.85 0.98 6.09
C ALA A 127 7.27 1.43 6.51
N HIS A 128 7.39 2.46 7.36
CA HIS A 128 8.68 2.92 7.85
C HIS A 128 9.38 1.91 8.75
N GLN A 129 8.64 1.15 9.57
CA GLN A 129 9.23 0.07 10.36
C GLN A 129 9.76 -1.05 9.45
N ALA A 130 9.00 -1.44 8.42
CA ALA A 130 9.46 -2.42 7.42
C ALA A 130 10.74 -1.94 6.70
N ILE A 131 10.78 -0.67 6.25
CA ILE A 131 11.93 -0.06 5.58
C ILE A 131 13.14 0.00 6.52
N SER A 132 12.94 0.34 7.79
CA SER A 132 14.00 0.39 8.81
C SER A 132 14.60 -0.99 9.05
N GLN A 133 13.74 -2.01 9.21
CA GLN A 133 14.19 -3.39 9.39
C GLN A 133 14.93 -3.91 8.15
N CYS A 134 14.39 -3.68 6.95
CA CYS A 134 15.03 -4.04 5.69
C CYS A 134 16.41 -3.36 5.55
N ARG A 135 16.52 -2.08 5.90
CA ARG A 135 17.81 -1.37 5.92
C ARG A 135 18.80 -2.03 6.88
N LYS A 136 18.36 -2.40 8.09
CA LYS A 136 19.21 -3.09 9.09
C LYS A 136 19.70 -4.42 8.52
N ASN A 137 18.81 -5.24 7.97
CA ASN A 137 19.17 -6.53 7.40
C ASN A 137 20.10 -6.41 6.17
N CYS A 138 19.90 -5.42 5.31
CA CYS A 138 20.85 -5.10 4.21
C CYS A 138 22.24 -4.66 4.71
N MET A 139 22.36 -4.18 5.95
CA MET A 139 23.67 -3.82 6.54
C MET A 139 24.34 -5.01 7.23
N GLU A 140 23.61 -6.08 7.51
CA GLU A 140 24.12 -7.30 8.14
C GLU A 140 24.40 -8.42 7.11
N LEU A 141 23.53 -8.56 6.10
CA LEU A 141 23.54 -9.64 5.13
C LEU A 141 23.84 -9.13 3.72
N ASP A 142 24.67 -9.89 2.98
CA ASP A 142 25.21 -9.43 1.68
C ASP A 142 24.26 -9.64 0.51
N TRP A 143 23.21 -10.45 0.65
CA TRP A 143 22.30 -10.79 -0.43
C TRP A 143 20.84 -10.58 -0.03
N ALA A 144 20.05 -10.09 -0.95
CA ALA A 144 18.61 -9.95 -0.79
C ALA A 144 17.86 -10.57 -1.98
N ILE A 145 16.74 -11.23 -1.71
CA ILE A 145 15.80 -11.71 -2.72
C ILE A 145 14.61 -10.77 -2.70
N ASP A 146 14.37 -10.08 -3.81
CA ASP A 146 13.20 -9.25 -4.06
C ASP A 146 12.11 -10.12 -4.72
N LEU A 147 11.02 -10.42 -4.03
CA LEU A 147 9.96 -11.33 -4.48
C LEU A 147 8.71 -10.55 -4.90
N ASP A 148 8.22 -10.82 -6.10
CA ASP A 148 6.93 -10.32 -6.64
C ASP A 148 6.00 -11.52 -6.90
N ILE A 149 4.89 -11.63 -6.16
CA ILE A 149 3.88 -12.69 -6.35
C ILE A 149 2.96 -12.28 -7.51
N LYS A 150 2.72 -13.19 -8.45
CA LYS A 150 1.86 -12.92 -9.60
C LYS A 150 0.39 -12.85 -9.17
N SER A 151 -0.26 -11.69 -9.38
CA SER A 151 -1.70 -11.50 -9.16
C SER A 151 -2.21 -12.05 -7.81
N PHE A 152 -1.45 -11.86 -6.73
CA PHE A 152 -1.66 -12.53 -5.45
C PHE A 152 -3.12 -12.54 -4.99
N PHE A 153 -3.79 -11.39 -4.93
CA PHE A 153 -5.18 -11.28 -4.48
C PHE A 153 -6.17 -12.05 -5.37
N ASP A 154 -5.86 -12.20 -6.65
CA ASP A 154 -6.73 -12.87 -7.62
C ASP A 154 -6.50 -14.39 -7.66
N GLU A 155 -5.35 -14.87 -7.13
CA GLU A 155 -4.94 -16.28 -7.19
C GLU A 155 -5.12 -17.05 -5.87
N ILE A 156 -5.53 -16.39 -4.77
CA ILE A 156 -5.76 -17.08 -3.49
C ILE A 156 -6.80 -18.19 -3.66
N ASP A 157 -6.39 -19.43 -3.44
CA ASP A 157 -7.30 -20.59 -3.46
C ASP A 157 -8.23 -20.57 -2.24
N HIS A 158 -9.53 -20.72 -2.43
CA HIS A 158 -10.53 -20.61 -1.37
C HIS A 158 -10.43 -21.72 -0.33
N GLU A 159 -10.16 -22.96 -0.75
CA GLU A 159 -10.01 -24.10 0.18
C GLU A 159 -8.77 -23.92 1.07
N LEU A 160 -7.64 -23.55 0.46
CA LEU A 160 -6.41 -23.27 1.19
C LEU A 160 -6.58 -22.06 2.12
N MET A 161 -7.34 -21.02 1.70
CA MET A 161 -7.66 -19.88 2.54
C MET A 161 -8.49 -20.30 3.76
N MET A 162 -9.52 -21.13 3.58
CA MET A 162 -10.33 -21.63 4.69
C MET A 162 -9.52 -22.53 5.63
N LYS A 163 -8.61 -23.36 5.11
CA LYS A 163 -7.65 -24.12 5.93
C LYS A 163 -6.72 -23.19 6.72
N ALA A 164 -6.20 -22.13 6.09
CA ALA A 164 -5.38 -21.15 6.78
C ALA A 164 -6.16 -20.43 7.89
N LEU A 165 -7.43 -20.08 7.66
CA LEU A 165 -8.28 -19.45 8.64
C LEU A 165 -8.52 -20.34 9.89
N SER A 166 -8.67 -21.64 9.71
CA SER A 166 -8.86 -22.61 10.81
C SER A 166 -7.66 -22.68 11.77
N HIS A 167 -6.47 -22.23 11.38
CA HIS A 167 -5.33 -22.10 12.29
C HIS A 167 -5.46 -20.94 13.28
N PHE A 168 -6.39 -20.00 13.03
CA PHE A 168 -6.56 -18.81 13.86
C PHE A 168 -7.83 -18.84 14.70
N THR A 169 -8.89 -19.45 14.20
CA THR A 169 -10.19 -19.45 14.89
C THR A 169 -11.07 -20.60 14.45
N ASP A 170 -11.84 -21.15 15.42
CA ASP A 170 -12.89 -22.16 15.20
C ASP A 170 -14.30 -21.56 15.20
N LYS A 171 -14.41 -20.23 15.29
CA LYS A 171 -15.69 -19.53 15.34
C LYS A 171 -16.48 -19.70 14.05
N LYS A 172 -17.56 -20.47 14.13
CA LYS A 172 -18.38 -20.86 12.96
C LYS A 172 -18.89 -19.66 12.15
N HIS A 173 -19.29 -18.57 12.80
CA HIS A 173 -19.79 -17.37 12.12
C HIS A 173 -18.70 -16.68 11.30
N ILE A 174 -17.46 -16.64 11.78
CA ILE A 174 -16.34 -16.07 11.02
C ILE A 174 -16.10 -16.90 9.76
N HIS A 175 -16.02 -18.23 9.89
CA HIS A 175 -15.86 -19.13 8.74
C HIS A 175 -17.01 -18.99 7.73
N LEU A 176 -18.26 -18.93 8.21
CA LEU A 176 -19.45 -18.77 7.38
C LEU A 176 -19.37 -17.52 6.52
N TYR A 177 -19.05 -16.35 7.13
CA TYR A 177 -19.06 -15.09 6.40
C TYR A 177 -17.83 -14.92 5.53
N VAL A 178 -16.66 -15.35 5.98
CA VAL A 178 -15.44 -15.34 5.14
C VAL A 178 -15.65 -16.15 3.88
N LYS A 179 -16.21 -17.37 3.99
CA LYS A 179 -16.54 -18.21 2.82
C LYS A 179 -17.46 -17.48 1.85
N ARG A 180 -18.56 -16.91 2.34
CA ARG A 180 -19.53 -16.17 1.51
C ARG A 180 -18.90 -14.96 0.80
N TRP A 181 -17.99 -14.23 1.44
CA TRP A 181 -17.29 -13.10 0.80
C TRP A 181 -16.24 -13.56 -0.21
N LEU A 182 -15.58 -14.67 -0.01
CA LEU A 182 -14.67 -15.26 -1.00
C LEU A 182 -15.45 -15.68 -2.26
N GLU A 183 -16.62 -16.28 -2.08
CA GLU A 183 -17.51 -16.77 -3.16
C GLU A 183 -18.40 -15.67 -3.76
N ALA A 184 -18.42 -14.47 -3.19
CA ALA A 184 -19.25 -13.36 -3.67
C ALA A 184 -19.01 -13.08 -5.16
N PRO A 185 -20.06 -13.06 -6.01
CA PRO A 185 -19.89 -12.87 -7.44
C PRO A 185 -19.39 -11.47 -7.78
N VAL A 186 -18.89 -11.32 -9.01
CA VAL A 186 -18.36 -10.05 -9.53
C VAL A 186 -19.24 -9.56 -10.65
N GLN A 187 -19.74 -8.32 -10.54
CA GLN A 187 -20.41 -7.65 -11.64
C GLN A 187 -19.37 -6.91 -12.48
N LYS A 188 -19.23 -7.32 -13.73
CA LYS A 188 -18.37 -6.68 -14.74
C LYS A 188 -18.96 -5.36 -15.22
N LYS A 189 -18.13 -4.56 -15.89
CA LYS A 189 -18.52 -3.27 -16.47
C LYS A 189 -19.69 -3.36 -17.45
N ASN A 190 -19.83 -4.49 -18.14
CA ASN A 190 -20.95 -4.79 -19.07
C ASN A 190 -22.21 -5.30 -18.39
N GLY A 191 -22.28 -5.32 -17.05
CA GLY A 191 -23.41 -5.82 -16.27
C GLY A 191 -23.42 -7.33 -16.01
N ILE A 192 -22.58 -8.11 -16.69
CA ILE A 192 -22.52 -9.57 -16.51
C ILE A 192 -22.03 -9.90 -15.09
N ILE A 193 -22.71 -10.84 -14.44
CA ILE A 193 -22.34 -11.35 -13.11
C ILE A 193 -21.62 -12.68 -13.27
N GLU A 194 -20.36 -12.72 -12.83
CA GLU A 194 -19.51 -13.91 -12.87
C GLU A 194 -19.31 -14.48 -11.46
N LYS A 195 -19.39 -15.79 -11.32
CA LYS A 195 -19.05 -16.49 -10.08
C LYS A 195 -17.54 -16.38 -9.81
N ARG A 196 -17.17 -16.23 -8.55
CA ARG A 196 -15.78 -16.26 -8.10
C ARG A 196 -15.45 -17.63 -7.55
N ILE A 197 -14.43 -18.28 -8.10
CA ILE A 197 -13.94 -19.60 -7.69
C ILE A 197 -12.58 -19.55 -7.00
N LYS A 198 -11.88 -18.41 -7.10
CA LYS A 198 -10.59 -18.12 -6.43
C LYS A 198 -10.42 -16.62 -6.24
N GLY A 199 -9.48 -16.25 -5.41
CA GLY A 199 -9.12 -14.87 -5.12
C GLY A 199 -10.06 -14.17 -4.13
N THR A 200 -9.65 -12.96 -3.74
CA THR A 200 -10.44 -12.06 -2.90
C THR A 200 -10.51 -10.68 -3.55
N PRO A 201 -11.62 -9.91 -3.40
CA PRO A 201 -11.77 -8.62 -4.04
C PRO A 201 -10.67 -7.64 -3.62
N GLN A 202 -9.92 -7.09 -4.60
CA GLN A 202 -9.03 -5.97 -4.33
C GLN A 202 -9.87 -4.71 -4.06
N GLY A 203 -10.15 -4.43 -2.78
CA GLY A 203 -11.04 -3.34 -2.35
C GLY A 203 -12.08 -3.77 -1.30
N GLY A 204 -12.19 -5.06 -1.02
CA GLY A 204 -12.91 -5.56 0.14
C GLY A 204 -12.26 -5.14 1.44
N VAL A 205 -13.07 -4.83 2.46
CA VAL A 205 -12.58 -4.38 3.78
C VAL A 205 -11.80 -5.48 4.50
N ILE A 206 -12.23 -6.73 4.39
CA ILE A 206 -11.61 -7.89 5.02
C ILE A 206 -10.44 -8.48 4.20
N SER A 207 -10.37 -8.21 2.90
CA SER A 207 -9.41 -8.83 1.98
C SER A 207 -7.94 -8.67 2.39
N PRO A 208 -7.47 -7.50 2.90
CA PRO A 208 -6.09 -7.36 3.38
C PRO A 208 -5.75 -8.25 4.57
N LEU A 209 -6.70 -8.45 5.49
CA LEU A 209 -6.51 -9.33 6.64
C LEU A 209 -6.45 -10.80 6.20
N LEU A 210 -7.36 -11.23 5.31
CA LEU A 210 -7.33 -12.58 4.74
C LEU A 210 -6.04 -12.86 3.98
N ALA A 211 -5.54 -11.89 3.22
CA ALA A 211 -4.26 -11.96 2.53
C ALA A 211 -3.10 -12.17 3.52
N ASN A 212 -3.11 -11.47 4.66
CA ASN A 212 -2.11 -11.65 5.72
C ASN A 212 -2.21 -13.00 6.41
N ILE A 213 -3.42 -13.49 6.71
CA ILE A 213 -3.66 -14.83 7.28
C ILE A 213 -3.11 -15.89 6.34
N PHE A 214 -3.41 -15.79 5.05
CA PHE A 214 -2.94 -16.75 4.05
C PHE A 214 -1.41 -16.78 3.97
N LEU A 215 -0.77 -15.62 3.77
CA LEU A 215 0.69 -15.55 3.68
C LEU A 215 1.40 -15.89 4.98
N HIS A 216 0.77 -15.67 6.14
CA HIS A 216 1.36 -16.09 7.40
C HIS A 216 1.55 -17.61 7.46
N VAL A 217 0.55 -18.38 7.01
CA VAL A 217 0.64 -19.86 7.00
C VAL A 217 1.48 -20.36 5.83
N VAL A 218 1.31 -19.77 4.65
CA VAL A 218 1.98 -20.22 3.43
C VAL A 218 3.46 -19.87 3.44
N PHE A 219 3.82 -18.68 3.93
CA PHE A 219 5.17 -18.14 3.83
C PHE A 219 5.81 -17.89 5.20
N ASP A 220 5.23 -17.03 6.08
CA ASP A 220 5.92 -16.55 7.29
C ASP A 220 6.31 -17.73 8.20
N LYS A 221 5.34 -18.57 8.59
CA LYS A 221 5.60 -19.74 9.45
C LYS A 221 6.46 -20.79 8.77
N TRP A 222 6.28 -20.98 7.47
CA TRP A 222 7.07 -21.93 6.72
C TRP A 222 8.54 -21.53 6.64
N ILE A 223 8.84 -20.27 6.31
CA ILE A 223 10.23 -19.80 6.18
C ILE A 223 10.93 -19.74 7.54
N GLU A 224 10.23 -19.30 8.60
CA GLU A 224 10.76 -19.31 9.97
C GLU A 224 11.14 -20.72 10.45
N LYS A 225 10.36 -21.74 10.05
CA LYS A 225 10.60 -23.14 10.42
C LYS A 225 11.67 -23.82 9.54
N CYS A 226 11.59 -23.63 8.23
CA CYS A 226 12.42 -24.39 7.27
C CYS A 226 13.74 -23.68 6.93
N HIS A 227 13.81 -22.36 7.13
CA HIS A 227 14.96 -21.52 6.81
C HIS A 227 15.23 -20.51 7.92
N PRO A 228 15.47 -20.93 9.18
CA PRO A 228 15.66 -20.05 10.33
C PRO A 228 16.90 -19.15 10.19
N GLU A 229 17.82 -19.50 9.30
CA GLU A 229 19.06 -18.77 9.02
C GLU A 229 18.86 -17.52 8.14
N VAL A 230 17.70 -17.35 7.48
CA VAL A 230 17.40 -16.16 6.69
C VAL A 230 16.57 -15.17 7.49
N LYS A 231 16.65 -13.88 7.13
CA LYS A 231 15.77 -12.84 7.65
C LYS A 231 14.86 -12.36 6.54
N PHE A 232 13.67 -11.85 6.89
CA PHE A 232 12.77 -11.30 5.88
C PHE A 232 11.96 -10.13 6.43
N GLU A 233 11.43 -9.32 5.52
CA GLU A 233 10.35 -8.37 5.76
C GLU A 233 9.24 -8.59 4.74
N ARG A 234 8.01 -8.60 5.22
CA ARG A 234 6.83 -8.68 4.37
C ARG A 234 5.89 -7.50 4.60
N TYR A 235 5.50 -6.85 3.54
CA TYR A 235 4.44 -5.83 3.56
C TYR A 235 3.35 -6.25 2.57
N ALA A 236 2.31 -6.92 3.04
CA ALA A 236 1.33 -7.63 2.20
C ALA A 236 2.01 -8.67 1.30
N ASP A 237 1.94 -8.49 -0.02
CA ASP A 237 2.56 -9.32 -1.05
C ASP A 237 3.99 -8.89 -1.44
N ASP A 238 4.46 -7.72 -0.99
CA ASP A 238 5.85 -7.29 -1.15
C ASP A 238 6.75 -7.97 -0.11
N ILE A 239 7.69 -8.81 -0.54
CA ILE A 239 8.55 -9.62 0.33
C ILE A 239 10.01 -9.41 -0.04
N ILE A 240 10.86 -9.14 0.96
CA ILE A 240 12.33 -9.14 0.82
C ILE A 240 12.89 -10.19 1.77
N ILE A 241 13.74 -11.09 1.26
CA ILE A 241 14.43 -12.11 2.06
C ILE A 241 15.93 -11.83 2.02
N HIS A 242 16.61 -11.89 3.17
CA HIS A 242 18.03 -11.59 3.30
C HIS A 242 18.82 -12.84 3.59
N CYS A 243 19.94 -13.03 2.86
CA CYS A 243 20.81 -14.20 2.90
C CYS A 243 22.27 -13.78 3.08
N GLN A 244 23.08 -14.65 3.69
CA GLN A 244 24.51 -14.41 3.89
C GLN A 244 25.31 -14.49 2.59
N ASN A 245 25.00 -15.47 1.73
CA ASN A 245 25.74 -15.72 0.51
C ASN A 245 24.81 -16.07 -0.66
N PHE A 246 25.36 -16.01 -1.87
CA PHE A 246 24.61 -16.24 -3.11
C PHE A 246 24.02 -17.65 -3.23
N LYS A 247 24.79 -18.67 -2.77
CA LYS A 247 24.33 -20.07 -2.80
C LYS A 247 23.09 -20.27 -1.91
N GLN A 248 23.08 -19.65 -0.72
CA GLN A 248 21.92 -19.63 0.17
C GLN A 248 20.74 -18.93 -0.51
N ALA A 249 20.97 -17.76 -1.12
CA ALA A 249 19.90 -17.01 -1.82
C ALA A 249 19.28 -17.83 -2.95
N LEU A 250 20.08 -18.54 -3.75
CA LEU A 250 19.57 -19.44 -4.80
C LEU A 250 18.71 -20.56 -4.22
N ARG A 251 19.21 -21.27 -3.21
CA ARG A 251 18.48 -22.37 -2.55
C ARG A 251 17.16 -21.88 -1.94
N THR A 252 17.20 -20.76 -1.25
CA THR A 252 16.01 -20.17 -0.64
C THR A 252 14.98 -19.75 -1.70
N LEU A 253 15.41 -19.12 -2.79
CA LEU A 253 14.51 -18.73 -3.88
C LEU A 253 13.82 -19.95 -4.51
N GLU A 254 14.55 -21.02 -4.79
CA GLU A 254 13.97 -22.26 -5.35
C GLU A 254 13.02 -22.96 -4.35
N ALA A 255 13.37 -22.97 -3.06
CA ALA A 255 12.50 -23.51 -2.02
C ALA A 255 11.19 -22.69 -1.91
N VAL A 256 11.25 -21.34 -1.96
CA VAL A 256 10.08 -20.47 -1.96
C VAL A 256 9.23 -20.68 -3.21
N LYS A 257 9.82 -20.83 -4.39
CA LYS A 257 9.09 -21.16 -5.63
C LYS A 257 8.33 -22.47 -5.50
N ALA A 258 8.99 -23.52 -5.00
CA ALA A 258 8.37 -24.83 -4.78
C ALA A 258 7.21 -24.73 -3.77
N ARG A 259 7.43 -24.05 -2.65
CA ARG A 259 6.40 -23.81 -1.63
C ARG A 259 5.19 -23.06 -2.17
N PHE A 260 5.40 -21.97 -2.91
CA PHE A 260 4.30 -21.20 -3.49
C PHE A 260 3.51 -22.02 -4.51
N LYS A 261 4.19 -22.81 -5.35
CA LYS A 261 3.54 -23.74 -6.29
C LYS A 261 2.63 -24.75 -5.57
N GLN A 262 3.09 -25.34 -4.44
CA GLN A 262 2.28 -26.21 -3.59
C GLN A 262 1.02 -25.51 -3.06
N CYS A 263 1.13 -24.21 -2.80
CA CYS A 263 0.01 -23.38 -2.32
C CYS A 263 -0.77 -22.67 -3.45
N LYS A 264 -0.63 -23.16 -4.69
CA LYS A 264 -1.30 -22.62 -5.89
C LYS A 264 -0.97 -21.15 -6.18
N LEU A 265 0.16 -20.65 -5.68
CA LEU A 265 0.70 -19.34 -6.01
C LEU A 265 1.85 -19.45 -7.00
N GLN A 266 2.13 -18.36 -7.70
CA GLN A 266 3.24 -18.25 -8.63
C GLN A 266 4.07 -16.99 -8.37
N ILE A 267 5.39 -17.11 -8.43
CA ILE A 267 6.30 -15.98 -8.45
C ILE A 267 6.29 -15.38 -9.87
N LYS A 268 6.39 -14.08 -9.95
CA LYS A 268 6.43 -13.39 -11.24
C LYS A 268 7.82 -13.48 -11.84
N ASP A 269 7.96 -14.25 -12.89
CA ASP A 269 9.22 -14.38 -13.62
C ASP A 269 9.71 -13.02 -14.14
N GLY A 270 11.01 -12.78 -14.09
CA GLY A 270 11.66 -11.55 -14.51
C GLY A 270 11.48 -10.33 -13.58
N LYS A 271 10.74 -10.49 -12.46
CA LYS A 271 10.65 -9.44 -11.44
C LYS A 271 11.20 -9.86 -10.07
N SER A 272 11.30 -11.15 -9.82
CA SER A 272 11.96 -11.66 -8.61
C SER A 272 13.44 -11.82 -8.86
N ASN A 273 14.26 -11.07 -8.13
CA ASN A 273 15.70 -10.97 -8.40
C ASN A 273 16.52 -11.22 -7.14
N ILE A 274 17.69 -11.82 -7.32
CA ILE A 274 18.71 -11.91 -6.26
C ILE A 274 19.63 -10.69 -6.41
N VAL A 275 19.72 -9.87 -5.37
CA VAL A 275 20.40 -8.59 -5.35
C VAL A 275 21.58 -8.63 -4.38
N TYR A 276 22.74 -8.15 -4.82
CA TYR A 276 23.91 -7.98 -3.98
C TYR A 276 23.85 -6.65 -3.22
N CYS A 277 23.81 -6.72 -1.89
CA CYS A 277 23.79 -5.56 -1.00
C CYS A 277 25.24 -5.02 -0.79
N LYS A 278 25.83 -4.42 -1.82
CA LYS A 278 27.20 -3.92 -1.78
C LYS A 278 27.40 -2.86 -0.70
N ARG A 279 28.18 -3.19 0.35
CA ARG A 279 28.48 -2.33 1.51
C ARG A 279 29.95 -1.95 1.63
N ASN A 280 30.82 -2.61 0.88
CA ASN A 280 32.25 -2.38 0.90
C ASN A 280 32.75 -2.18 -0.53
N GLN A 281 33.60 -1.17 -0.73
CA GLN A 281 34.20 -0.92 -2.05
C GLN A 281 35.19 -2.03 -2.45
N LYS A 282 35.88 -2.62 -1.46
CA LYS A 282 36.92 -3.64 -1.67
C LYS A 282 36.37 -5.06 -1.77
N LYS A 283 35.15 -5.33 -1.27
CA LYS A 283 34.54 -6.67 -1.31
C LYS A 283 33.71 -6.81 -2.58
N HIS A 284 34.14 -7.68 -3.46
CA HIS A 284 33.44 -8.06 -4.68
C HIS A 284 33.14 -9.55 -4.68
N PRO A 285 31.95 -10.00 -5.12
CA PRO A 285 31.72 -11.42 -5.37
C PRO A 285 32.64 -11.91 -6.51
N PRO A 286 33.01 -13.20 -6.53
CA PRO A 286 33.94 -13.77 -7.51
C PRO A 286 33.34 -13.88 -8.93
N PHE A 287 32.14 -13.36 -9.15
CA PHE A 287 31.42 -13.39 -10.42
C PHE A 287 30.69 -12.06 -10.65
N LYS A 288 30.29 -11.80 -11.91
CA LYS A 288 29.55 -10.59 -12.30
C LYS A 288 28.14 -10.63 -11.71
N VAL A 289 27.83 -9.68 -10.84
CA VAL A 289 26.50 -9.55 -10.23
C VAL A 289 25.57 -8.80 -11.20
N GLN A 290 24.40 -9.35 -11.44
CA GLN A 290 23.41 -8.78 -12.33
C GLN A 290 22.64 -7.62 -11.67
N TYR A 291 22.26 -7.76 -10.39
CA TYR A 291 21.45 -6.78 -9.67
C TYR A 291 22.16 -6.30 -8.40
N VAL A 292 22.25 -4.98 -8.26
CA VAL A 292 22.82 -4.28 -7.08
C VAL A 292 21.84 -3.26 -6.50
N THR A 293 20.58 -3.35 -6.88
CA THR A 293 19.50 -2.45 -6.43
C THR A 293 18.15 -3.16 -6.45
N PHE A 294 17.29 -2.85 -5.49
CA PHE A 294 15.89 -3.26 -5.50
C PHE A 294 14.97 -2.13 -5.03
N ASN A 295 13.66 -2.29 -5.25
CA ASN A 295 12.66 -1.33 -4.81
C ASN A 295 11.76 -1.98 -3.77
N PHE A 296 11.55 -1.29 -2.64
CA PHE A 296 10.63 -1.73 -1.59
C PHE A 296 9.84 -0.53 -1.07
N LEU A 297 8.52 -0.63 -1.06
CA LEU A 297 7.58 0.38 -0.55
C LEU A 297 7.82 1.81 -1.08
N GLY A 298 8.16 1.92 -2.35
CA GLY A 298 8.39 3.23 -3.00
C GLY A 298 9.78 3.82 -2.79
N PHE A 299 10.68 3.08 -2.14
CA PHE A 299 12.09 3.41 -1.98
C PHE A 299 12.97 2.50 -2.84
N THR A 300 14.10 3.03 -3.32
CA THR A 300 15.16 2.24 -3.96
C THR A 300 16.30 2.05 -2.98
N PHE A 301 16.59 0.79 -2.68
CA PHE A 301 17.76 0.34 -1.93
C PHE A 301 18.93 0.18 -2.90
N LYS A 302 20.05 0.82 -2.64
CA LYS A 302 21.25 0.74 -3.45
C LYS A 302 22.50 1.19 -2.67
N PRO A 303 23.71 0.87 -3.17
CA PRO A 303 24.95 1.42 -2.60
C PRO A 303 24.97 2.95 -2.66
N ARG A 304 25.31 3.59 -1.54
CA ARG A 304 25.50 5.06 -1.41
C ARG A 304 26.57 5.38 -0.39
N MET A 305 27.28 6.48 -0.62
CA MET A 305 28.14 7.04 0.40
C MET A 305 27.28 7.59 1.54
N VAL A 306 27.58 7.19 2.75
CA VAL A 306 26.91 7.57 3.99
C VAL A 306 27.95 8.16 4.94
N LYS A 307 27.61 9.28 5.54
CA LYS A 307 28.45 9.90 6.58
C LYS A 307 28.27 9.11 7.88
N GLY A 308 29.34 8.54 8.40
CA GLY A 308 29.37 7.86 9.68
C GLY A 308 29.28 8.82 10.86
N TYR A 309 29.14 8.26 12.06
CA TYR A 309 29.01 9.02 13.30
C TYR A 309 30.20 9.96 13.52
N TYR A 310 31.43 9.54 13.25
CA TYR A 310 32.67 10.32 13.38
C TYR A 310 32.98 11.17 12.14
N GLY A 311 32.04 11.43 11.25
CA GLY A 311 32.20 12.29 10.07
C GLY A 311 32.84 11.64 8.84
N ASN A 312 33.39 10.44 8.96
CA ASN A 312 33.97 9.67 7.85
C ASN A 312 32.88 9.17 6.89
N PHE A 313 33.20 9.03 5.60
CA PHE A 313 32.29 8.48 4.61
C PHE A 313 32.58 7.00 4.38
N HIS A 314 31.51 6.19 4.40
CA HIS A 314 31.58 4.78 4.06
C HIS A 314 30.47 4.40 3.08
N LEU A 315 30.68 3.31 2.34
CA LEU A 315 29.67 2.78 1.44
C LEU A 315 28.64 1.99 2.26
N GLY A 316 27.38 2.41 2.20
CA GLY A 316 26.26 1.72 2.83
C GLY A 316 25.19 1.35 1.80
N PHE A 317 24.43 0.28 2.04
CA PHE A 317 23.30 -0.10 1.22
C PHE A 317 22.02 0.49 1.82
N THR A 318 21.57 1.63 1.30
CA THR A 318 20.56 2.46 1.97
C THR A 318 19.40 2.85 1.06
N PRO A 319 18.16 2.99 1.63
CA PRO A 319 16.99 3.42 0.89
C PRO A 319 16.96 4.93 0.63
N SER A 320 16.38 5.31 -0.50
CA SER A 320 15.90 6.67 -0.77
C SER A 320 14.70 6.62 -1.70
N ILE A 321 13.99 7.72 -1.85
CA ILE A 321 12.83 7.80 -2.74
C ILE A 321 13.15 7.21 -4.13
N SER A 322 12.31 6.28 -4.61
CA SER A 322 12.52 5.64 -5.91
C SER A 322 12.26 6.60 -7.07
N ARG A 323 12.94 6.39 -8.20
CA ARG A 323 12.66 7.15 -9.45
C ARG A 323 11.20 7.06 -9.87
N LYS A 324 10.56 5.89 -9.66
CA LYS A 324 9.13 5.67 -9.93
C LYS A 324 8.26 6.58 -9.05
N SER A 325 8.57 6.66 -7.75
CA SER A 325 7.88 7.54 -6.82
C SER A 325 8.08 9.02 -7.16
N GLN A 326 9.30 9.43 -7.50
CA GLN A 326 9.60 10.81 -7.95
C GLN A 326 8.78 11.17 -9.20
N LYS A 327 8.76 10.29 -10.22
CA LYS A 327 7.96 10.50 -11.44
C LYS A 327 6.48 10.65 -11.11
N ARG A 328 5.93 9.80 -10.21
CA ARG A 328 4.52 9.87 -9.79
C ARG A 328 4.19 11.19 -9.09
N ILE A 329 5.06 11.66 -8.21
CA ILE A 329 4.89 12.96 -7.55
C ILE A 329 4.93 14.09 -8.58
N ASN A 330 5.91 14.08 -9.48
CA ASN A 330 6.04 15.08 -10.53
C ASN A 330 4.85 15.09 -11.48
N GLN A 331 4.30 13.92 -11.83
CA GLN A 331 3.06 13.79 -12.61
C GLN A 331 1.85 14.38 -11.87
N THR A 332 1.75 14.15 -10.57
CA THR A 332 0.69 14.75 -9.73
C THR A 332 0.78 16.27 -9.75
N LEU A 333 1.98 16.83 -9.51
CA LEU A 333 2.24 18.27 -9.59
C LEU A 333 1.97 18.85 -11.00
N PHE A 334 2.27 18.07 -12.05
CA PHE A 334 2.00 18.47 -13.43
C PHE A 334 0.49 18.55 -13.69
N LYS A 335 -0.27 17.52 -13.29
CA LYS A 335 -1.73 17.45 -13.48
C LYS A 335 -2.48 18.54 -12.73
N MET A 336 -1.96 19.02 -11.60
CA MET A 336 -2.54 20.14 -10.84
C MET A 336 -2.57 21.45 -11.62
N LYS A 337 -1.76 21.60 -12.71
CA LYS A 337 -1.74 22.79 -13.56
C LYS A 337 -1.60 24.11 -12.80
N LEU A 338 -0.84 24.13 -11.68
CA LEU A 338 -0.68 25.30 -10.79
C LEU A 338 -0.38 26.60 -11.56
N HIS A 339 0.41 26.52 -12.63
CA HIS A 339 0.78 27.67 -13.47
C HIS A 339 -0.39 28.31 -14.24
N ARG A 340 -1.56 27.68 -14.27
CA ARG A 340 -2.80 28.21 -14.87
C ARG A 340 -3.71 28.89 -13.85
N MET A 341 -3.48 28.69 -12.55
CA MET A 341 -4.31 29.25 -11.47
C MET A 341 -3.93 30.71 -11.17
N VAL A 342 -3.92 31.57 -12.20
CA VAL A 342 -3.45 32.95 -12.11
C VAL A 342 -4.39 33.88 -11.33
N HIS A 343 -5.65 33.47 -11.13
CA HIS A 343 -6.62 34.17 -10.29
C HIS A 343 -6.30 34.07 -8.79
N LEU A 344 -5.60 33.00 -8.38
CA LEU A 344 -5.22 32.79 -6.98
C LEU A 344 -4.02 33.66 -6.58
N ARG A 345 -3.86 33.88 -5.26
CA ARG A 345 -2.67 34.48 -4.67
C ARG A 345 -1.67 33.36 -4.31
N LEU A 346 -0.44 33.75 -3.98
CA LEU A 346 0.60 32.77 -3.63
C LEU A 346 0.27 31.95 -2.35
N PRO A 347 -0.31 32.53 -1.28
CA PRO A 347 -0.79 31.77 -0.12
C PRO A 347 -1.88 30.76 -0.44
N ASP A 348 -2.79 31.08 -1.36
CA ASP A 348 -3.87 30.19 -1.76
C ASP A 348 -3.31 28.93 -2.47
N LEU A 349 -2.29 29.12 -3.34
CA LEU A 349 -1.56 28.01 -3.95
C LEU A 349 -0.81 27.16 -2.90
N ALA A 350 -0.22 27.81 -1.89
CA ALA A 350 0.45 27.11 -0.81
C ALA A 350 -0.52 26.22 -0.03
N ALA A 351 -1.71 26.71 0.29
CA ALA A 351 -2.76 25.95 0.95
C ALA A 351 -3.20 24.71 0.12
N ILE A 352 -3.45 24.90 -1.18
CA ILE A 352 -3.90 23.81 -2.08
C ILE A 352 -2.92 22.63 -2.11
N ILE A 353 -1.61 22.88 -2.02
CA ILE A 353 -0.60 21.83 -2.11
C ILE A 353 -0.10 21.35 -0.76
N ALA A 354 -0.40 22.05 0.33
CA ALA A 354 0.20 21.83 1.64
C ALA A 354 0.11 20.38 2.11
N ASP A 355 -1.07 19.77 2.10
CA ASP A 355 -1.27 18.42 2.62
C ASP A 355 -0.52 17.35 1.81
N LYS A 356 -0.50 17.48 0.46
CA LYS A 356 0.26 16.59 -0.39
C LYS A 356 1.76 16.71 -0.13
N VAL A 357 2.26 17.94 -0.02
CA VAL A 357 3.68 18.21 0.24
C VAL A 357 4.09 17.69 1.62
N ARG A 358 3.28 17.95 2.67
CA ARG A 358 3.47 17.37 4.01
C ARG A 358 3.53 15.85 3.96
N GLY A 359 2.57 15.20 3.29
CA GLY A 359 2.54 13.75 3.14
C GLY A 359 3.80 13.20 2.47
N TRP A 360 4.29 13.84 1.41
CA TRP A 360 5.54 13.41 0.74
C TRP A 360 6.78 13.62 1.59
N ILE A 361 6.88 14.72 2.33
CA ILE A 361 7.99 14.99 3.25
C ILE A 361 7.98 13.98 4.39
N HIS A 362 6.84 13.76 5.03
CA HIS A 362 6.72 12.81 6.14
C HIS A 362 7.02 11.37 5.70
N TYR A 363 6.60 10.98 4.49
CA TYR A 363 6.83 9.62 4.02
C TYR A 363 8.26 9.40 3.52
N TYR A 364 8.73 10.22 2.58
CA TYR A 364 10.04 10.00 1.95
C TYR A 364 11.19 10.67 2.69
N GLY A 365 10.94 11.82 3.31
CA GLY A 365 11.96 12.62 4.00
C GLY A 365 12.46 11.98 5.29
N LYS A 366 11.60 11.17 5.97
CA LYS A 366 11.98 10.44 7.19
C LYS A 366 13.17 9.50 6.97
N VAL A 367 13.35 8.99 5.76
CA VAL A 367 14.46 8.10 5.42
C VAL A 367 15.66 8.86 4.90
N ARG A 368 15.48 9.76 3.94
CA ARG A 368 16.56 10.60 3.37
C ARG A 368 16.00 11.89 2.78
N MET A 369 15.99 12.94 3.58
CA MET A 369 15.43 14.25 3.22
C MET A 369 16.06 14.84 1.96
N SER A 370 17.39 14.79 1.85
CA SER A 370 18.12 15.42 0.72
C SER A 370 17.68 14.96 -0.67
N GLU A 371 17.22 13.72 -0.80
CA GLU A 371 16.77 13.17 -2.11
C GLU A 371 15.44 13.76 -2.60
N LEU A 372 14.71 14.48 -1.75
CA LEU A 372 13.51 15.21 -2.15
C LEU A 372 13.82 16.50 -2.90
N HIS A 373 15.07 16.93 -2.95
CA HIS A 373 15.49 18.13 -3.67
C HIS A 373 15.02 18.11 -5.14
N TYR A 374 15.13 16.97 -5.83
CA TYR A 374 14.68 16.83 -7.22
C TYR A 374 13.18 17.09 -7.40
N VAL A 375 12.37 16.63 -6.46
CA VAL A 375 10.91 16.82 -6.47
C VAL A 375 10.56 18.28 -6.23
N PHE A 376 11.14 18.90 -5.20
CA PHE A 376 10.79 20.26 -4.82
C PHE A 376 11.43 21.33 -5.74
N ARG A 377 12.56 21.02 -6.37
CA ARG A 377 13.07 21.82 -7.48
C ARG A 377 12.09 21.86 -8.67
N PHE A 378 11.44 20.72 -8.97
CA PHE A 378 10.40 20.69 -9.99
C PHE A 378 9.19 21.52 -9.57
N LEU A 379 8.73 21.43 -8.32
CA LEU A 379 7.64 22.26 -7.79
C LEU A 379 7.99 23.75 -7.89
N ASN A 380 9.17 24.18 -7.43
CA ASN A 380 9.62 25.58 -7.51
C ASN A 380 9.65 26.10 -8.96
N LYS A 381 10.06 25.26 -9.94
CA LYS A 381 9.96 25.62 -11.37
C LYS A 381 8.50 25.81 -11.82
N ARG A 382 7.55 25.03 -11.29
CA ARG A 382 6.10 25.20 -11.60
C ARG A 382 5.56 26.49 -10.99
N LEU A 383 5.99 26.84 -9.79
CA LEU A 383 5.65 28.12 -9.14
C LEU A 383 6.25 29.31 -9.90
N ALA A 384 7.50 29.24 -10.35
CA ALA A 384 8.10 30.28 -11.19
C ALA A 384 7.32 30.46 -12.51
N LYS A 385 6.82 29.37 -13.11
CA LYS A 385 5.96 29.47 -14.31
C LYS A 385 4.62 30.15 -13.98
N TRP A 386 4.07 29.91 -12.79
CA TRP A 386 2.89 30.63 -12.32
C TRP A 386 3.16 32.15 -12.19
N VAL A 387 4.29 32.54 -11.58
CA VAL A 387 4.72 33.95 -11.48
C VAL A 387 4.75 34.62 -12.85
N ARG A 388 5.36 33.96 -13.85
CA ARG A 388 5.37 34.47 -15.24
C ARG A 388 3.99 34.67 -15.84
N ASN A 389 3.09 33.74 -15.58
CA ASN A 389 1.73 33.80 -16.13
C ASN A 389 0.88 34.86 -15.45
N LYS A 390 1.06 35.05 -14.13
CA LYS A 390 0.30 35.99 -13.33
C LYS A 390 0.74 37.45 -13.56
N TYR A 391 2.02 37.72 -13.48
CA TYR A 391 2.54 39.09 -13.49
C TYR A 391 3.02 39.50 -14.89
N ARG A 392 2.34 40.52 -15.48
CA ARG A 392 2.62 41.02 -16.85
C ARG A 392 4.08 41.40 -17.05
N ARG A 393 4.79 41.92 -16.04
CA ARG A 393 6.20 42.33 -16.06
C ARG A 393 7.18 41.17 -16.32
N PHE A 394 6.75 39.86 -16.10
CA PHE A 394 7.60 38.68 -16.30
C PHE A 394 7.25 37.92 -17.60
N ARG A 395 6.12 38.21 -18.25
CA ARG A 395 5.65 37.41 -19.40
C ARG A 395 6.65 37.29 -20.54
N ARG A 396 7.31 38.43 -20.90
CA ARG A 396 8.30 38.50 -22.00
C ARG A 396 9.75 38.30 -21.54
N LYS A 397 10.02 38.18 -20.22
CA LYS A 397 11.35 37.99 -19.67
C LYS A 397 11.71 36.50 -19.60
N HIS A 398 13.02 36.19 -19.60
CA HIS A 398 13.49 34.83 -19.36
C HIS A 398 12.96 34.31 -18.02
N TRP A 399 12.68 32.99 -17.95
CA TRP A 399 12.08 32.36 -16.75
C TRP A 399 12.88 32.60 -15.46
N PHE A 400 14.16 32.82 -15.57
CA PHE A 400 15.08 33.09 -14.46
C PHE A 400 14.66 34.31 -13.63
N PHE A 401 14.13 35.37 -14.24
CA PHE A 401 13.67 36.55 -13.49
C PHE A 401 12.46 36.24 -12.58
N ALA A 402 11.55 35.41 -13.04
CA ALA A 402 10.44 34.94 -12.21
C ALA A 402 10.92 34.01 -11.09
N TYR A 403 11.95 33.19 -11.36
CA TYR A 403 12.56 32.32 -10.37
C TYR A 403 13.30 33.15 -9.31
N LYS A 404 14.07 34.17 -9.71
CA LYS A 404 14.74 35.11 -8.78
C LYS A 404 13.73 35.85 -7.89
N TRP A 405 12.64 36.31 -8.47
CA TRP A 405 11.56 36.91 -7.70
C TRP A 405 11.00 35.93 -6.64
N LEU A 406 10.81 34.68 -7.01
CA LEU A 406 10.36 33.64 -6.08
C LEU A 406 11.40 33.36 -4.98
N GLN A 407 12.71 33.44 -5.28
CA GLN A 407 13.78 33.35 -4.29
C GLN A 407 13.71 34.48 -3.28
N GLU A 408 13.56 35.73 -3.72
CA GLU A 408 13.39 36.87 -2.81
C GLU A 408 12.12 36.73 -1.97
N THR A 409 11.01 36.30 -2.58
CA THR A 409 9.78 35.99 -1.83
C THR A 409 10.01 34.93 -0.74
N ALA A 410 10.79 33.88 -1.03
CA ALA A 410 11.09 32.81 -0.07
C ALA A 410 12.07 33.25 1.04
N LYS A 411 12.83 34.33 0.84
CA LYS A 411 13.62 34.95 1.90
C LYS A 411 12.72 35.70 2.89
N HIS A 412 11.80 36.52 2.37
CA HIS A 412 10.88 37.30 3.19
C HIS A 412 9.79 36.46 3.87
N TYR A 413 9.33 35.39 3.20
CA TYR A 413 8.27 34.50 3.68
C TYR A 413 8.71 33.03 3.68
N PRO A 414 9.71 32.65 4.52
CA PRO A 414 10.31 31.32 4.49
C PRO A 414 9.32 30.20 4.82
N ASN A 415 8.25 30.51 5.53
CA ASN A 415 7.22 29.56 5.98
C ASN A 415 5.99 29.47 5.06
N LEU A 416 5.97 30.21 3.96
CA LEU A 416 4.82 30.28 3.08
C LEU A 416 4.46 28.92 2.45
N PHE A 417 5.45 28.21 1.98
CA PHE A 417 5.27 26.84 1.46
C PHE A 417 5.90 25.82 2.40
N VAL A 418 5.21 24.70 2.61
CA VAL A 418 5.69 23.61 3.49
C VAL A 418 7.10 23.17 3.14
N HIS A 419 7.42 22.96 1.85
CA HIS A 419 8.77 22.53 1.46
C HIS A 419 9.85 23.60 1.69
N TRP A 420 9.50 24.90 1.72
CA TRP A 420 10.46 25.97 2.06
C TRP A 420 10.87 25.91 3.52
N GLN A 421 9.94 25.55 4.42
CA GLN A 421 10.22 25.34 5.85
C GLN A 421 11.29 24.27 6.07
N TYR A 422 11.35 23.26 5.19
CA TYR A 422 12.33 22.17 5.22
C TYR A 422 13.60 22.48 4.39
N GLY A 423 13.83 23.73 3.98
CA GLY A 423 15.04 24.16 3.28
C GLY A 423 15.00 23.97 1.76
N PHE A 424 13.90 23.49 1.16
CA PHE A 424 13.77 23.33 -0.29
C PHE A 424 13.31 24.62 -0.98
N LYS A 425 13.96 25.73 -0.65
CA LYS A 425 13.70 27.04 -1.26
C LYS A 425 14.08 27.06 -2.75
N PRO A 426 13.52 27.99 -3.55
CA PRO A 426 13.89 28.21 -4.95
C PRO A 426 15.35 28.47 -5.17
#